data_eefe6fafa1c9259738971ae6d878b051
#
_entry.id   eefe6fafa1c9259738971ae6d878b051
#
_cell.length_a   1.000
_cell.length_b   1.000
_cell.length_c   1.000
_cell.angle_alpha   90.00
_cell.angle_beta   90.00
_cell.angle_gamma   90.00
#
_symmetry.space_group_name_H-M   'P 1'
#
loop_
_entity.id
_entity.type
_entity.pdbx_description
1 polymer ?
#
loop_
_entity_poly.entity_id
_entity_poly.type
_entity_poly.pdbx_seq_one_letter_code
_entity_poly.pdbx_strand_id
1 'polypeptide(L)'
;SNWRTIQPLADWLAARGRIAIGGIDTRRLTRAIRQQGAPHAALVHAPDGNIDAEALVAAARRFAGLEGMDLAKDVSCKQSYRWNEMRWAWPDGYPAQTNAAHKVVAIDYGAKRNILRCLASAGCDVTVLPATATYEDIMANKPDGVFLSNGPGDPAATGVYAVPMIKEVIEKTDLPVFGICLGHQMLALALGGRTVKMSHGHHGANHPVKDMETGKVEITSMNHGFAVDAQTLPSGVVETHRSLFDGSNCGIRMEGRPVWSVQHHPEASPGPQDSFYLFERFASAMAERATQSAG
;
A
#
# COMPACT_ATOMS: atom_id res chain seq x y z
N SER A 1 -19.61 -3.77 -14.52
CA SER A 1 -19.70 -2.30 -14.44
C SER A 1 -20.97 -1.89 -13.67
N ASN A 2 -20.97 -0.74 -13.09
CA ASN A 2 -22.11 -0.15 -12.40
C ASN A 2 -22.36 1.29 -12.92
N TRP A 3 -23.36 1.97 -12.37
CA TRP A 3 -23.78 3.31 -12.80
C TRP A 3 -22.68 4.40 -12.66
N ARG A 4 -21.61 4.16 -11.86
CA ARG A 4 -20.44 5.04 -11.76
C ARG A 4 -19.40 4.79 -12.85
N THR A 5 -19.59 3.78 -13.70
CA THR A 5 -18.61 3.41 -14.72
C THR A 5 -18.53 4.49 -15.79
N ILE A 6 -17.36 5.07 -15.95
CA ILE A 6 -17.07 6.05 -17.02
C ILE A 6 -16.51 5.38 -18.28
N GLN A 7 -15.97 4.17 -18.15
CA GLN A 7 -15.40 3.38 -19.25
C GLN A 7 -15.46 1.88 -18.91
N PRO A 8 -15.80 0.99 -19.85
CA PRO A 8 -15.68 -0.46 -19.69
C PRO A 8 -14.25 -0.88 -19.40
N LEU A 9 -14.05 -1.88 -18.55
CA LEU A 9 -12.71 -2.37 -18.18
C LEU A 9 -11.91 -2.86 -19.39
N ALA A 10 -12.56 -3.54 -20.35
CA ALA A 10 -11.92 -4.02 -21.57
C ALA A 10 -11.32 -2.87 -22.38
N ASP A 11 -12.07 -1.79 -22.58
CA ASP A 11 -11.62 -0.61 -23.31
C ASP A 11 -10.49 0.12 -22.57
N TRP A 12 -10.58 0.16 -21.23
CA TRP A 12 -9.54 0.76 -20.40
C TRP A 12 -8.22 0.00 -20.50
N LEU A 13 -8.26 -1.34 -20.52
CA LEU A 13 -7.08 -2.21 -20.69
C LEU A 13 -6.50 -2.07 -22.10
N ALA A 14 -7.36 -2.14 -23.14
CA ALA A 14 -6.95 -2.00 -24.52
C ALA A 14 -6.26 -0.68 -24.81
N ALA A 15 -6.81 0.44 -24.32
CA ALA A 15 -6.22 1.77 -24.46
C ALA A 15 -4.83 1.90 -23.80
N ARG A 16 -4.45 0.96 -22.92
CA ARG A 16 -3.15 0.90 -22.23
C ARG A 16 -2.26 -0.24 -22.70
N GLY A 17 -2.64 -0.92 -23.76
CA GLY A 17 -1.91 -2.09 -24.29
C GLY A 17 -1.77 -3.21 -23.25
N ARG A 18 -2.76 -3.38 -22.35
CA ARG A 18 -2.75 -4.42 -21.32
C ARG A 18 -3.55 -5.63 -21.76
N ILE A 19 -2.93 -6.81 -21.60
CA ILE A 19 -3.58 -8.09 -21.90
C ILE A 19 -4.43 -8.52 -20.72
N ALA A 20 -5.61 -9.08 -21.00
CA ALA A 20 -6.48 -9.72 -20.03
C ALA A 20 -7.09 -10.98 -20.62
N ILE A 21 -7.39 -11.95 -19.77
CA ILE A 21 -8.07 -13.17 -20.14
C ILE A 21 -9.43 -13.23 -19.42
N GLY A 22 -10.47 -13.56 -20.17
CA GLY A 22 -11.83 -13.78 -19.66
C GLY A 22 -12.31 -15.19 -19.93
N GLY A 23 -13.46 -15.59 -19.32
CA GLY A 23 -14.10 -16.87 -19.56
C GLY A 23 -13.42 -18.09 -18.93
N ILE A 24 -12.43 -17.89 -18.03
CA ILE A 24 -11.78 -18.98 -17.31
C ILE A 24 -12.47 -19.26 -15.95
N ASP A 25 -12.35 -20.49 -15.46
CA ASP A 25 -12.79 -20.86 -14.11
C ASP A 25 -11.81 -20.32 -13.05
N THR A 26 -12.07 -19.09 -12.61
CA THR A 26 -11.25 -18.42 -11.62
C THR A 26 -11.28 -19.10 -10.24
N ARG A 27 -12.38 -19.82 -9.91
CA ARG A 27 -12.47 -20.59 -8.66
C ARG A 27 -11.54 -21.79 -8.68
N ARG A 28 -11.48 -22.52 -9.81
CA ARG A 28 -10.52 -23.61 -9.99
C ARG A 28 -9.08 -23.13 -9.90
N LEU A 29 -8.78 -21.99 -10.55
CA LEU A 29 -7.46 -21.35 -10.48
C LEU A 29 -7.10 -20.98 -9.04
N THR A 30 -7.99 -20.34 -8.30
CA THR A 30 -7.78 -19.98 -6.90
C THR A 30 -7.51 -21.21 -6.02
N ARG A 31 -8.25 -22.30 -6.24
CA ARG A 31 -8.00 -23.56 -5.51
C ARG A 31 -6.62 -24.14 -5.81
N ALA A 32 -6.19 -24.14 -7.06
CA ALA A 32 -4.87 -24.62 -7.46
C ALA A 32 -3.75 -23.78 -6.79
N ILE A 33 -3.89 -22.46 -6.78
CA ILE A 33 -2.94 -21.54 -6.12
C ILE A 33 -2.85 -21.84 -4.61
N ARG A 34 -3.99 -22.06 -3.95
CA ARG A 34 -4.02 -22.36 -2.50
C ARG A 34 -3.39 -23.70 -2.16
N GLN A 35 -3.48 -24.69 -3.06
CA GLN A 35 -2.94 -26.03 -2.84
C GLN A 35 -1.45 -26.15 -3.20
N GLN A 36 -1.01 -25.42 -4.22
CA GLN A 36 0.32 -25.56 -4.82
C GLN A 36 1.25 -24.39 -4.57
N GLY A 37 0.77 -23.32 -3.93
CA GLY A 37 1.44 -22.03 -3.82
C GLY A 37 1.17 -21.13 -5.03
N ALA A 38 1.72 -19.92 -5.02
CA ALA A 38 1.57 -18.96 -6.12
C ALA A 38 2.48 -19.35 -7.30
N PRO A 39 1.93 -19.93 -8.41
CA PRO A 39 2.74 -20.33 -9.55
C PRO A 39 3.14 -19.12 -10.39
N HIS A 40 4.25 -19.26 -11.11
CA HIS A 40 4.58 -18.35 -12.19
C HIS A 40 3.69 -18.60 -13.39
N ALA A 41 3.30 -17.55 -14.10
CA ALA A 41 2.42 -17.64 -15.26
C ALA A 41 2.92 -16.76 -16.39
N ALA A 42 2.61 -17.14 -17.63
CA ALA A 42 2.79 -16.32 -18.82
C ALA A 42 1.43 -16.11 -19.50
N LEU A 43 1.21 -14.89 -19.98
CA LEU A 43 0.01 -14.49 -20.70
C LEU A 43 0.40 -13.85 -22.03
N VAL A 44 -0.23 -14.28 -23.12
CA VAL A 44 -0.01 -13.76 -24.46
C VAL A 44 -1.33 -13.40 -25.14
N HIS A 45 -1.31 -12.38 -25.97
CA HIS A 45 -2.34 -12.09 -26.97
C HIS A 45 -1.71 -12.30 -28.35
N ALA A 46 -2.18 -13.30 -29.11
CA ALA A 46 -1.73 -13.61 -30.45
C ALA A 46 -2.86 -13.26 -31.43
N PRO A 47 -2.80 -12.11 -32.15
CA PRO A 47 -3.84 -11.68 -33.07
C PRO A 47 -4.07 -12.64 -34.24
N ASP A 48 -3.03 -13.39 -34.65
CA ASP A 48 -3.05 -14.40 -35.69
C ASP A 48 -3.55 -15.79 -35.20
N GLY A 49 -3.83 -15.91 -33.90
CA GLY A 49 -4.26 -17.17 -33.27
C GLY A 49 -3.15 -18.18 -33.03
N ASN A 50 -1.90 -17.90 -33.46
CA ASN A 50 -0.77 -18.81 -33.28
C ASN A 50 -0.19 -18.70 -31.88
N ILE A 51 -0.42 -19.72 -31.04
CA ILE A 51 0.07 -19.74 -29.65
C ILE A 51 1.06 -20.89 -29.50
N ASP A 52 2.31 -20.56 -29.21
CA ASP A 52 3.33 -21.53 -28.82
C ASP A 52 3.24 -21.78 -27.29
N ALA A 53 2.52 -22.83 -26.93
CA ALA A 53 2.32 -23.18 -25.51
C ALA A 53 3.63 -23.62 -24.83
N GLU A 54 4.56 -24.24 -25.55
CA GLU A 54 5.85 -24.68 -25.00
C GLU A 54 6.72 -23.46 -24.66
N ALA A 55 6.78 -22.50 -25.55
CA ALA A 55 7.49 -21.23 -25.30
C ALA A 55 6.90 -20.47 -24.10
N LEU A 56 5.57 -20.45 -23.93
CA LEU A 56 4.91 -19.83 -22.78
C LEU A 56 5.24 -20.52 -21.46
N VAL A 57 5.21 -21.86 -21.45
CA VAL A 57 5.59 -22.64 -20.26
C VAL A 57 7.06 -22.41 -19.93
N ALA A 58 7.92 -22.39 -20.94
CA ALA A 58 9.34 -22.08 -20.76
C ALA A 58 9.55 -20.64 -20.21
N ALA A 59 8.80 -19.66 -20.69
CA ALA A 59 8.83 -18.30 -20.18
C ALA A 59 8.38 -18.20 -18.70
N ALA A 60 7.28 -18.86 -18.34
CA ALA A 60 6.81 -18.93 -16.95
C ALA A 60 7.85 -19.58 -16.03
N ARG A 61 8.50 -20.67 -16.47
CA ARG A 61 9.55 -21.35 -15.70
C ARG A 61 10.83 -20.53 -15.52
N ARG A 62 11.16 -19.65 -16.46
CA ARG A 62 12.34 -18.78 -16.39
C ARG A 62 12.14 -17.55 -15.48
N PHE A 63 10.90 -17.23 -15.14
CA PHE A 63 10.63 -16.11 -14.25
C PHE A 63 11.16 -16.43 -12.84
N ALA A 64 12.04 -15.57 -12.32
CA ALA A 64 12.71 -15.82 -11.04
C ALA A 64 11.82 -15.61 -9.80
N GLY A 65 10.61 -15.09 -9.99
CA GLY A 65 9.71 -14.71 -8.88
C GLY A 65 9.90 -13.26 -8.45
N LEU A 66 9.23 -12.87 -7.37
CA LEU A 66 9.24 -11.50 -6.86
C LEU A 66 10.36 -11.22 -5.86
N GLU A 67 11.00 -12.26 -5.31
CA GLU A 67 12.08 -12.09 -4.35
C GLU A 67 13.28 -11.38 -5.00
N GLY A 68 13.78 -10.35 -4.33
CA GLY A 68 14.87 -9.50 -4.84
C GLY A 68 14.45 -8.46 -5.89
N MET A 69 13.17 -8.39 -6.30
CA MET A 69 12.72 -7.43 -7.30
C MET A 69 12.28 -6.10 -6.67
N ASP A 70 12.98 -5.03 -6.98
CA ASP A 70 12.59 -3.66 -6.65
C ASP A 70 11.62 -3.11 -7.72
N LEU A 71 10.35 -3.47 -7.61
CA LEU A 71 9.31 -2.97 -8.52
C LEU A 71 8.76 -1.60 -8.12
N ALA A 72 8.95 -1.19 -6.87
CA ALA A 72 8.49 0.12 -6.39
C ALA A 72 9.14 1.26 -7.16
N LYS A 73 10.44 1.18 -7.42
CA LYS A 73 11.19 2.16 -8.20
C LYS A 73 10.72 2.27 -9.64
N ASP A 74 10.25 1.16 -10.23
CA ASP A 74 9.78 1.14 -11.62
C ASP A 74 8.42 1.83 -11.81
N VAL A 75 7.53 1.72 -10.81
CA VAL A 75 6.17 2.26 -10.86
C VAL A 75 6.00 3.61 -10.17
N SER A 76 6.99 4.04 -9.40
CA SER A 76 7.02 5.33 -8.73
C SER A 76 6.98 6.50 -9.71
N CYS A 77 6.42 7.62 -9.28
CA CYS A 77 6.49 8.87 -10.04
C CYS A 77 7.96 9.28 -10.28
N LYS A 78 8.21 9.95 -11.41
CA LYS A 78 9.56 10.41 -11.76
C LYS A 78 9.85 11.82 -11.27
N GLN A 79 8.81 12.58 -10.94
CA GLN A 79 8.88 13.94 -10.43
C GLN A 79 7.85 14.13 -9.34
N SER A 80 8.13 15.01 -8.39
CA SER A 80 7.17 15.41 -7.37
C SER A 80 5.95 16.08 -7.99
N TYR A 81 4.78 15.86 -7.40
CA TYR A 81 3.54 16.52 -7.81
C TYR A 81 2.62 16.72 -6.60
N ARG A 82 1.66 17.65 -6.74
CA ARG A 82 0.60 17.85 -5.76
C ARG A 82 -0.64 17.07 -6.14
N TRP A 83 -1.32 16.56 -5.11
CA TRP A 83 -2.59 15.85 -5.24
C TRP A 83 -3.67 16.58 -4.47
N ASN A 84 -4.77 16.94 -5.15
CA ASN A 84 -5.90 17.64 -4.55
C ASN A 84 -7.26 16.98 -4.76
N GLU A 85 -7.33 15.86 -5.49
CA GLU A 85 -8.59 15.16 -5.75
C GLU A 85 -9.01 14.38 -4.50
N MET A 86 -10.27 14.59 -4.05
CA MET A 86 -10.88 13.92 -2.91
C MET A 86 -11.58 12.62 -3.31
N ARG A 87 -12.08 11.87 -2.33
CA ARG A 87 -12.90 10.68 -2.55
C ARG A 87 -14.14 11.02 -3.36
N TRP A 88 -14.60 10.01 -4.10
CA TRP A 88 -15.82 10.14 -4.87
C TRP A 88 -17.02 10.50 -3.98
N ALA A 89 -17.76 11.51 -4.36
CA ALA A 89 -18.97 11.99 -3.69
C ALA A 89 -20.07 12.25 -4.73
N TRP A 90 -21.29 11.95 -4.37
CA TRP A 90 -22.45 12.27 -5.21
C TRP A 90 -22.91 13.72 -4.96
N PRO A 91 -23.28 14.51 -5.99
CA PRO A 91 -23.25 14.20 -7.43
C PRO A 91 -21.92 14.57 -8.12
N ASP A 92 -20.96 15.16 -7.43
CA ASP A 92 -19.81 15.90 -7.98
C ASP A 92 -18.67 15.00 -8.49
N GLY A 93 -18.75 13.67 -8.26
CA GLY A 93 -17.71 12.73 -8.64
C GLY A 93 -16.51 12.83 -7.72
N TYR A 94 -15.37 13.30 -8.20
CA TYR A 94 -14.13 13.48 -7.43
C TYR A 94 -13.86 14.98 -7.22
N PRO A 95 -14.39 15.61 -6.16
CA PRO A 95 -14.20 17.02 -5.92
C PRO A 95 -12.74 17.34 -5.56
N ALA A 96 -12.32 18.59 -5.79
CA ALA A 96 -11.01 19.07 -5.39
C ALA A 96 -11.00 19.48 -3.91
N GLN A 97 -9.89 19.19 -3.22
CA GLN A 97 -9.61 19.71 -1.89
C GLN A 97 -9.29 21.21 -1.95
N THR A 98 -10.07 22.03 -1.24
CA THR A 98 -9.94 23.49 -1.23
C THR A 98 -9.60 24.06 0.15
N ASN A 99 -9.66 23.23 1.20
CA ASN A 99 -9.44 23.66 2.59
C ASN A 99 -8.64 22.61 3.36
N ALA A 100 -7.37 22.43 2.97
CA ALA A 100 -6.44 21.53 3.66
C ALA A 100 -5.88 22.19 4.93
N ALA A 101 -5.86 21.43 6.02
CA ALA A 101 -5.33 21.85 7.31
C ALA A 101 -3.88 21.42 7.55
N HIS A 102 -3.44 20.32 6.89
CA HIS A 102 -2.14 19.68 7.16
C HIS A 102 -1.38 19.43 5.87
N LYS A 103 -0.09 19.69 5.87
CA LYS A 103 0.83 19.36 4.77
C LYS A 103 1.35 17.94 4.94
N VAL A 104 1.11 17.10 3.97
CA VAL A 104 1.57 15.70 3.99
C VAL A 104 2.51 15.45 2.82
N VAL A 105 3.68 14.91 3.11
CA VAL A 105 4.54 14.31 2.10
C VAL A 105 4.24 12.82 2.01
N ALA A 106 3.81 12.37 0.83
CA ALA A 106 3.55 10.97 0.53
C ALA A 106 4.68 10.41 -0.35
N ILE A 107 5.34 9.37 0.12
CA ILE A 107 6.36 8.66 -0.65
C ILE A 107 5.68 7.63 -1.55
N ASP A 108 5.92 7.74 -2.85
CA ASP A 108 5.27 6.93 -3.89
C ASP A 108 6.05 5.65 -4.20
N TYR A 109 5.70 4.56 -3.53
CA TYR A 109 6.19 3.21 -3.88
C TYR A 109 5.32 2.51 -4.92
N GLY A 110 4.37 3.20 -5.52
CA GLY A 110 3.30 2.69 -6.40
C GLY A 110 1.92 3.00 -5.83
N ALA A 111 1.74 4.24 -5.41
CA ALA A 111 0.58 4.71 -4.67
C ALA A 111 -0.73 4.50 -5.44
N LYS A 112 -1.65 3.78 -4.86
CA LYS A 112 -3.02 3.69 -5.35
C LYS A 112 -3.69 5.06 -5.19
N ARG A 113 -4.23 5.60 -6.28
CA ARG A 113 -4.85 6.94 -6.29
C ARG A 113 -5.89 7.15 -5.19
N ASN A 114 -6.61 6.06 -4.81
CA ASN A 114 -7.61 6.19 -3.76
C ASN A 114 -7.01 6.46 -2.38
N ILE A 115 -5.77 6.07 -2.12
CA ILE A 115 -5.03 6.45 -0.90
C ILE A 115 -4.83 7.97 -0.87
N LEU A 116 -4.35 8.56 -1.97
CA LEU A 116 -4.15 10.01 -2.06
C LEU A 116 -5.46 10.77 -1.91
N ARG A 117 -6.56 10.23 -2.49
CA ARG A 117 -7.92 10.77 -2.30
C ARG A 117 -8.37 10.70 -0.84
N CYS A 118 -8.05 9.62 -0.14
CA CYS A 118 -8.39 9.48 1.28
C CYS A 118 -7.62 10.48 2.14
N LEU A 119 -6.33 10.70 1.87
CA LEU A 119 -5.53 11.74 2.54
C LEU A 119 -6.11 13.14 2.29
N ALA A 120 -6.42 13.47 1.03
CA ALA A 120 -7.03 14.76 0.70
C ALA A 120 -8.39 14.93 1.40
N SER A 121 -9.23 13.88 1.45
CA SER A 121 -10.53 13.89 2.14
C SER A 121 -10.40 14.01 3.66
N ALA A 122 -9.28 13.59 4.23
CA ALA A 122 -8.96 13.77 5.65
C ALA A 122 -8.37 15.17 5.96
N GLY A 123 -8.37 16.10 5.00
CA GLY A 123 -7.90 17.47 5.18
C GLY A 123 -6.41 17.67 4.93
N CYS A 124 -5.78 16.81 4.16
CA CYS A 124 -4.34 16.91 3.85
C CYS A 124 -4.08 17.61 2.50
N ASP A 125 -3.13 18.56 2.49
CA ASP A 125 -2.45 19.08 1.29
C ASP A 125 -1.31 18.12 0.95
N VAL A 126 -1.49 17.28 -0.06
CA VAL A 126 -0.61 16.15 -0.33
C VAL A 126 0.41 16.51 -1.41
N THR A 127 1.70 16.45 -1.05
CA THR A 127 2.81 16.45 -2.00
C THR A 127 3.35 15.04 -2.13
N VAL A 128 3.33 14.49 -3.35
CA VAL A 128 3.82 13.16 -3.65
C VAL A 128 5.26 13.24 -4.13
N LEU A 129 6.15 12.47 -3.51
CA LEU A 129 7.57 12.38 -3.86
C LEU A 129 7.90 10.98 -4.40
N PRO A 130 8.93 10.86 -5.27
CA PRO A 130 9.42 9.56 -5.74
C PRO A 130 9.83 8.62 -4.60
N ALA A 131 9.81 7.31 -4.86
CA ALA A 131 10.24 6.27 -3.92
C ALA A 131 11.67 6.48 -3.37
N THR A 132 12.54 7.11 -4.15
CA THR A 132 13.95 7.36 -3.82
C THR A 132 14.19 8.74 -3.20
N ALA A 133 13.14 9.45 -2.80
CA ALA A 133 13.27 10.75 -2.12
C ALA A 133 14.09 10.60 -0.83
N THR A 134 14.93 11.58 -0.57
CA THR A 134 15.77 11.66 0.63
C THR A 134 15.03 12.31 1.80
N TYR A 135 15.61 12.24 2.99
CA TYR A 135 15.14 13.00 4.15
C TYR A 135 15.06 14.51 3.86
N GLU A 136 16.09 15.05 3.19
CA GLU A 136 16.17 16.47 2.81
C GLU A 136 15.03 16.86 1.84
N ASP A 137 14.73 16.00 0.86
CA ASP A 137 13.61 16.20 -0.07
C ASP A 137 12.27 16.28 0.66
N ILE A 138 12.07 15.43 1.66
CA ILE A 138 10.88 15.45 2.52
C ILE A 138 10.80 16.75 3.30
N MET A 139 11.88 17.11 4.02
CA MET A 139 11.91 18.28 4.91
C MET A 139 11.86 19.61 4.17
N ALA A 140 12.31 19.66 2.90
CA ALA A 140 12.17 20.84 2.04
C ALA A 140 10.69 21.26 1.84
N ASN A 141 9.75 20.30 1.94
CA ASN A 141 8.32 20.55 1.86
C ASN A 141 7.69 21.01 3.18
N LYS A 142 8.44 21.02 4.29
CA LYS A 142 7.96 21.40 5.65
C LYS A 142 6.66 20.66 5.99
N PRO A 143 6.65 19.32 5.99
CA PRO A 143 5.44 18.57 6.23
C PRO A 143 5.02 18.58 7.70
N ASP A 144 3.72 18.40 7.93
CA ASP A 144 3.15 18.12 9.25
C ASP A 144 3.13 16.62 9.53
N GLY A 145 3.19 15.77 8.47
CA GLY A 145 3.25 14.32 8.57
C GLY A 145 3.82 13.67 7.31
N VAL A 146 4.33 12.45 7.45
CA VAL A 146 4.90 11.64 6.36
C VAL A 146 4.06 10.40 6.14
N PHE A 147 3.70 10.15 4.89
CA PHE A 147 2.93 8.99 4.48
C PHE A 147 3.76 8.05 3.60
N LEU A 148 3.78 6.76 3.93
CA LEU A 148 4.47 5.71 3.17
C LEU A 148 3.44 4.89 2.40
N SER A 149 3.43 4.98 1.08
CA SER A 149 2.39 4.37 0.26
C SER A 149 2.52 2.85 0.15
N ASN A 150 1.49 2.23 -0.39
CA ASN A 150 1.55 0.87 -0.91
C ASN A 150 2.46 0.80 -2.15
N GLY A 151 2.83 -0.42 -2.53
CA GLY A 151 3.62 -0.69 -3.74
C GLY A 151 3.85 -2.16 -4.00
N PRO A 152 4.38 -2.53 -5.18
CA PRO A 152 4.75 -3.89 -5.54
C PRO A 152 6.20 -4.19 -5.18
N GLY A 153 6.56 -5.48 -5.29
CA GLY A 153 7.95 -5.95 -5.22
C GLY A 153 8.33 -6.56 -3.87
N ASP A 154 9.61 -6.78 -3.72
CA ASP A 154 10.20 -7.30 -2.49
C ASP A 154 10.51 -6.14 -1.54
N PRO A 155 9.97 -6.16 -0.30
CA PRO A 155 10.27 -5.14 0.70
C PRO A 155 11.78 -4.99 1.00
N ALA A 156 12.53 -6.08 0.96
CA ALA A 156 13.97 -6.04 1.23
C ALA A 156 14.73 -5.28 0.13
N ALA A 157 14.32 -5.42 -1.14
CA ALA A 157 14.92 -4.70 -2.26
C ALA A 157 14.59 -3.20 -2.21
N THR A 158 13.33 -2.85 -1.98
CA THR A 158 12.89 -1.46 -1.79
C THR A 158 13.51 -0.83 -0.53
N GLY A 159 13.73 -1.62 0.50
CA GLY A 159 14.31 -1.20 1.77
C GLY A 159 15.72 -0.62 1.66
N VAL A 160 16.48 -0.95 0.62
CA VAL A 160 17.84 -0.45 0.41
C VAL A 160 17.92 1.07 0.47
N TYR A 161 16.94 1.76 -0.11
CA TYR A 161 16.87 3.23 -0.10
C TYR A 161 15.79 3.79 0.82
N ALA A 162 14.67 3.07 1.01
CA ALA A 162 13.56 3.55 1.82
C ALA A 162 13.87 3.50 3.33
N VAL A 163 14.53 2.46 3.80
CA VAL A 163 14.83 2.27 5.25
C VAL A 163 15.73 3.37 5.81
N PRO A 164 16.86 3.77 5.18
CA PRO A 164 17.68 4.86 5.69
C PRO A 164 16.88 6.17 5.83
N MET A 165 16.12 6.55 4.81
CA MET A 165 15.30 7.74 4.81
C MET A 165 14.25 7.72 5.94
N ILE A 166 13.53 6.60 6.11
CA ILE A 166 12.50 6.47 7.15
C ILE A 166 13.14 6.57 8.55
N LYS A 167 14.31 5.96 8.75
CA LYS A 167 15.06 6.08 10.02
C LYS A 167 15.39 7.52 10.32
N GLU A 168 15.90 8.27 9.35
CA GLU A 168 16.21 9.69 9.55
C GLU A 168 14.97 10.51 9.90
N VAL A 169 13.84 10.27 9.26
CA VAL A 169 12.56 10.92 9.62
C VAL A 169 12.19 10.63 11.07
N ILE A 170 12.25 9.36 11.49
CA ILE A 170 11.88 8.95 12.85
C ILE A 170 12.87 9.49 13.88
N GLU A 171 14.17 9.44 13.61
CA GLU A 171 15.21 9.82 14.56
C GLU A 171 15.37 11.34 14.71
N LYS A 172 15.22 12.08 13.61
CA LYS A 172 15.49 13.53 13.58
C LYS A 172 14.24 14.40 13.77
N THR A 173 13.04 13.79 13.76
CA THR A 173 11.77 14.53 13.86
C THR A 173 10.80 13.84 14.79
N ASP A 174 9.76 14.54 15.20
CA ASP A 174 8.58 14.06 15.93
C ASP A 174 7.33 13.94 15.02
N LEU A 175 7.55 13.99 13.69
CA LEU A 175 6.46 13.93 12.71
C LEU A 175 5.65 12.64 12.83
N PRO A 176 4.31 12.70 12.74
CA PRO A 176 3.48 11.54 12.51
C PRO A 176 3.89 10.83 11.22
N VAL A 177 4.01 9.49 11.30
CA VAL A 177 4.32 8.63 10.15
C VAL A 177 3.24 7.56 10.03
N PHE A 178 2.61 7.46 8.87
CA PHE A 178 1.63 6.43 8.57
C PHE A 178 2.00 5.64 7.32
N GLY A 179 2.02 4.30 7.41
CA GLY A 179 2.37 3.39 6.31
C GLY A 179 1.26 2.41 5.95
N ILE A 180 1.08 2.15 4.65
CA ILE A 180 0.10 1.17 4.13
C ILE A 180 0.80 0.13 3.27
N CYS A 181 0.53 -1.16 3.51
CA CYS A 181 0.95 -2.31 2.72
C CYS A 181 2.49 -2.36 2.58
N LEU A 182 3.09 -1.99 1.43
CA LEU A 182 4.54 -1.89 1.32
C LEU A 182 5.10 -0.84 2.30
N GLY A 183 4.43 0.29 2.50
CA GLY A 183 4.82 1.30 3.49
C GLY A 183 4.83 0.76 4.93
N HIS A 184 3.94 -0.17 5.27
CA HIS A 184 3.98 -0.89 6.54
C HIS A 184 5.23 -1.78 6.64
N GLN A 185 5.56 -2.51 5.58
CA GLN A 185 6.75 -3.35 5.54
C GLN A 185 8.04 -2.52 5.60
N MET A 186 8.09 -1.36 4.91
CA MET A 186 9.20 -0.42 4.99
C MET A 186 9.38 0.13 6.40
N LEU A 187 8.28 0.51 7.06
CA LEU A 187 8.33 0.99 8.44
C LEU A 187 8.83 -0.10 9.39
N ALA A 188 8.36 -1.34 9.26
CA ALA A 188 8.82 -2.46 10.08
C ALA A 188 10.32 -2.70 9.92
N LEU A 189 10.83 -2.69 8.67
CA LEU A 189 12.27 -2.83 8.39
C LEU A 189 13.07 -1.65 8.98
N ALA A 190 12.58 -0.43 8.87
CA ALA A 190 13.23 0.76 9.44
C ALA A 190 13.30 0.70 10.97
N LEU A 191 12.31 0.13 11.61
CA LEU A 191 12.28 -0.08 13.06
C LEU A 191 13.09 -1.30 13.52
N GLY A 192 13.68 -2.09 12.61
CA GLY A 192 14.56 -3.23 12.93
C GLY A 192 13.88 -4.59 12.87
N GLY A 193 12.63 -4.67 12.47
CA GLY A 193 11.92 -5.92 12.17
C GLY A 193 12.36 -6.54 10.85
N ARG A 194 11.76 -7.68 10.49
CA ARG A 194 12.02 -8.42 9.24
C ARG A 194 10.71 -8.68 8.50
N THR A 195 10.83 -8.90 7.19
CA THR A 195 9.73 -9.36 6.34
C THR A 195 10.00 -10.78 5.85
N VAL A 196 8.91 -11.52 5.59
CA VAL A 196 8.94 -12.89 5.08
C VAL A 196 8.07 -13.03 3.85
N LYS A 197 8.51 -13.84 2.89
CA LYS A 197 7.70 -14.21 1.72
C LYS A 197 6.64 -15.21 2.15
N MET A 198 5.38 -14.90 1.83
CA MET A 198 4.25 -15.80 2.08
C MET A 198 4.13 -16.86 0.98
N SER A 199 3.60 -18.04 1.32
CA SER A 199 3.42 -19.14 0.37
C SER A 199 2.45 -18.79 -0.77
N HIS A 200 1.39 -18.05 -0.49
CA HIS A 200 0.38 -17.65 -1.49
C HIS A 200 -0.14 -16.23 -1.32
N GLY A 201 0.27 -15.51 -0.28
CA GLY A 201 -0.15 -14.14 0.00
C GLY A 201 -1.63 -14.00 0.38
N HIS A 202 -2.04 -12.77 0.66
CA HIS A 202 -3.43 -12.41 0.90
C HIS A 202 -3.95 -11.54 -0.25
N HIS A 203 -5.01 -12.01 -0.89
CA HIS A 203 -5.63 -11.33 -2.04
C HIS A 203 -7.16 -11.40 -1.93
N GLY A 204 -7.79 -10.28 -1.62
CA GLY A 204 -9.25 -10.21 -1.49
C GLY A 204 -9.72 -9.05 -0.63
N ALA A 205 -11.03 -8.82 -0.66
CA ALA A 205 -11.68 -7.72 0.06
C ALA A 205 -12.57 -8.21 1.23
N ASN A 206 -12.25 -9.38 1.79
CA ASN A 206 -13.03 -10.06 2.82
C ASN A 206 -12.14 -10.65 3.93
N HIS A 207 -10.99 -10.03 4.19
CA HIS A 207 -10.05 -10.49 5.20
C HIS A 207 -10.41 -9.92 6.58
N PRO A 208 -10.76 -10.78 7.57
CA PRO A 208 -11.01 -10.33 8.93
C PRO A 208 -9.67 -10.05 9.63
N VAL A 209 -9.55 -8.85 10.15
CA VAL A 209 -8.39 -8.38 10.90
C VAL A 209 -8.84 -7.94 12.29
N LYS A 210 -8.17 -8.44 13.31
CA LYS A 210 -8.42 -8.04 14.69
C LYS A 210 -7.50 -6.88 15.07
N ASP A 211 -8.09 -5.79 15.51
CA ASP A 211 -7.39 -4.74 16.26
C ASP A 211 -7.08 -5.28 17.68
N MET A 212 -5.82 -5.35 18.02
CA MET A 212 -5.34 -5.93 19.28
C MET A 212 -5.51 -4.96 20.46
N GLU A 213 -5.67 -3.67 20.20
CA GLU A 213 -5.86 -2.64 21.22
C GLU A 213 -7.33 -2.58 21.65
N THR A 214 -8.26 -2.60 20.71
CA THR A 214 -9.70 -2.47 20.98
C THR A 214 -10.42 -3.81 21.02
N GLY A 215 -9.83 -4.87 20.48
CA GLY A 215 -10.46 -6.18 20.29
C GLY A 215 -11.46 -6.23 19.14
N LYS A 216 -11.70 -5.13 18.44
CA LYS A 216 -12.63 -5.04 17.30
C LYS A 216 -12.12 -5.86 16.12
N VAL A 217 -13.03 -6.47 15.38
CA VAL A 217 -12.73 -7.14 14.10
C VAL A 217 -13.25 -6.28 12.97
N GLU A 218 -12.38 -6.02 12.01
CA GLU A 218 -12.67 -5.28 10.77
C GLU A 218 -12.55 -6.20 9.57
N ILE A 219 -13.42 -6.02 8.59
CA ILE A 219 -13.29 -6.69 7.30
C ILE A 219 -12.50 -5.77 6.38
N THR A 220 -11.38 -6.28 5.86
CA THR A 220 -10.39 -5.47 5.17
C THR A 220 -10.09 -5.98 3.77
N SER A 221 -9.52 -5.11 2.94
CA SER A 221 -8.96 -5.46 1.64
C SER A 221 -7.45 -5.73 1.78
N MET A 222 -7.00 -6.85 1.22
CA MET A 222 -5.61 -7.29 1.24
C MET A 222 -5.12 -7.56 -0.18
N ASN A 223 -3.87 -7.18 -0.46
CA ASN A 223 -3.18 -7.53 -1.71
C ASN A 223 -1.67 -7.50 -1.50
N HIS A 224 -1.13 -8.54 -0.88
CA HIS A 224 0.31 -8.63 -0.59
C HIS A 224 0.80 -10.07 -0.58
N GLY A 225 2.07 -10.26 -0.93
CA GLY A 225 2.77 -11.56 -0.93
C GLY A 225 3.91 -11.66 0.08
N PHE A 226 4.15 -10.57 0.83
CA PHE A 226 5.11 -10.51 1.93
C PHE A 226 4.38 -10.02 3.18
N ALA A 227 4.86 -10.43 4.35
CA ALA A 227 4.34 -10.01 5.64
C ALA A 227 5.48 -9.63 6.59
N VAL A 228 5.17 -8.80 7.59
CA VAL A 228 6.08 -8.53 8.70
C VAL A 228 6.12 -9.73 9.64
N ASP A 229 7.31 -10.19 9.98
CA ASP A 229 7.51 -11.20 11.02
C ASP A 229 7.42 -10.54 12.41
N ALA A 230 6.26 -10.68 13.05
CA ALA A 230 5.98 -10.08 14.34
C ALA A 230 6.97 -10.51 15.45
N GLN A 231 7.61 -11.69 15.31
CA GLN A 231 8.59 -12.19 16.30
C GLN A 231 9.91 -11.42 16.26
N THR A 232 10.16 -10.68 15.18
CA THR A 232 11.38 -9.89 15.00
C THR A 232 11.24 -8.43 15.41
N LEU A 233 10.04 -8.01 15.82
CA LEU A 233 9.80 -6.63 16.24
C LEU A 233 10.62 -6.32 17.51
N PRO A 234 11.37 -5.21 17.53
CA PRO A 234 12.16 -4.85 18.69
C PRO A 234 11.29 -4.31 19.84
N SER A 235 11.86 -4.21 21.02
CA SER A 235 11.22 -3.54 22.16
C SER A 235 10.80 -2.11 21.78
N GLY A 236 9.59 -1.71 22.21
CA GLY A 236 9.00 -0.41 21.86
C GLY A 236 8.26 -0.38 20.52
N VAL A 237 8.20 -1.51 19.79
CA VAL A 237 7.33 -1.67 18.61
C VAL A 237 6.33 -2.79 18.88
N VAL A 238 5.05 -2.45 18.85
CA VAL A 238 3.97 -3.39 19.19
C VAL A 238 3.09 -3.71 17.99
N GLU A 239 2.64 -4.96 17.94
CA GLU A 239 1.64 -5.41 16.97
C GLU A 239 0.28 -4.81 17.33
N THR A 240 -0.35 -4.11 16.38
CA THR A 240 -1.67 -3.49 16.58
C THR A 240 -2.80 -4.24 15.89
N HIS A 241 -2.49 -4.94 14.80
CA HIS A 241 -3.49 -5.66 14.00
C HIS A 241 -2.98 -7.05 13.61
N ARG A 242 -3.89 -8.03 13.62
CA ARG A 242 -3.58 -9.42 13.28
C ARG A 242 -4.65 -10.04 12.39
N SER A 243 -4.22 -10.77 11.36
CA SER A 243 -5.10 -11.56 10.51
C SER A 243 -5.75 -12.70 11.32
N LEU A 244 -7.08 -12.86 11.18
CA LEU A 244 -7.79 -13.98 11.76
C LEU A 244 -7.76 -15.26 10.89
N PHE A 245 -7.21 -15.18 9.68
CA PHE A 245 -7.06 -16.36 8.82
C PHE A 245 -5.83 -17.20 9.19
N ASP A 246 -4.71 -16.54 9.48
CA ASP A 246 -3.43 -17.23 9.66
C ASP A 246 -2.55 -16.64 10.78
N GLY A 247 -3.02 -15.62 11.48
CA GLY A 247 -2.29 -14.97 12.55
C GLY A 247 -1.15 -14.05 12.10
N SER A 248 -1.00 -13.79 10.79
CA SER A 248 0.03 -12.89 10.29
C SER A 248 -0.17 -11.46 10.79
N ASN A 249 0.93 -10.73 10.94
CA ASN A 249 0.91 -9.32 11.34
C ASN A 249 0.20 -8.46 10.29
N CYS A 250 -0.69 -7.61 10.75
CA CYS A 250 -1.46 -6.68 9.91
C CYS A 250 -1.34 -5.23 10.34
N GLY A 251 -0.50 -4.92 11.33
CA GLY A 251 -0.25 -3.56 11.75
C GLY A 251 0.72 -3.48 12.92
N ILE A 252 1.47 -2.40 12.97
CA ILE A 252 2.42 -2.08 14.02
C ILE A 252 2.32 -0.61 14.42
N ARG A 253 2.76 -0.30 15.64
CA ARG A 253 3.05 1.07 16.07
C ARG A 253 4.30 1.13 16.92
N MET A 254 4.95 2.28 16.93
CA MET A 254 6.02 2.62 17.87
C MET A 254 5.40 3.19 19.15
N GLU A 255 5.84 2.71 20.31
CA GLU A 255 5.35 3.22 21.60
C GLU A 255 5.83 4.66 21.85
N GLY A 256 4.96 5.49 22.40
CA GLY A 256 5.27 6.87 22.72
C GLY A 256 5.48 7.80 21.51
N ARG A 257 5.25 7.33 20.30
CA ARG A 257 5.44 8.13 19.07
C ARG A 257 4.23 7.96 18.12
N PRO A 258 3.83 9.01 17.40
CA PRO A 258 2.77 8.94 16.39
C PRO A 258 3.25 8.28 15.08
N VAL A 259 3.81 7.08 15.20
CA VAL A 259 4.39 6.30 14.11
C VAL A 259 3.72 4.93 14.07
N TRP A 260 2.96 4.64 13.01
CA TRP A 260 2.23 3.37 12.87
C TRP A 260 1.98 3.01 11.41
N SER A 261 1.55 1.78 11.19
CA SER A 261 1.23 1.29 9.86
C SER A 261 0.30 0.09 9.88
N VAL A 262 -0.35 -0.18 8.74
CA VAL A 262 -1.21 -1.33 8.53
C VAL A 262 -0.89 -2.04 7.22
N GLN A 263 -1.02 -3.38 7.22
CA GLN A 263 -0.78 -4.22 6.04
C GLN A 263 -1.95 -4.18 5.06
N HIS A 264 -3.17 -4.03 5.58
CA HIS A 264 -4.38 -3.94 4.77
C HIS A 264 -4.55 -2.57 4.11
N HIS A 265 -5.53 -2.46 3.22
CA HIS A 265 -5.85 -1.28 2.44
C HIS A 265 -7.07 -0.54 2.99
N PRO A 266 -6.91 0.44 3.92
CA PRO A 266 -8.03 1.18 4.51
C PRO A 266 -8.75 2.09 3.53
N GLU A 267 -8.12 2.40 2.40
CA GLU A 267 -8.71 3.18 1.31
C GLU A 267 -9.76 2.40 0.52
N ALA A 268 -9.82 1.06 0.68
CA ALA A 268 -10.74 0.20 -0.05
C ALA A 268 -10.68 0.38 -1.59
N SER A 269 -11.83 0.33 -2.27
CA SER A 269 -11.96 0.50 -3.72
C SER A 269 -11.05 -0.42 -4.55
N PRO A 270 -11.33 -1.75 -4.55
CA PRO A 270 -12.51 -2.38 -3.96
C PRO A 270 -12.35 -2.68 -2.46
N GLY A 271 -13.48 -2.93 -1.79
CA GLY A 271 -13.54 -3.47 -0.46
C GLY A 271 -14.35 -2.62 0.53
N PRO A 272 -14.48 -3.11 1.77
CA PRO A 272 -15.14 -2.41 2.86
C PRO A 272 -14.35 -1.18 3.31
N GLN A 273 -15.04 -0.25 3.97
CA GLN A 273 -14.49 1.02 4.41
C GLN A 273 -14.34 1.10 5.93
N ASP A 274 -14.34 -0.04 6.62
CA ASP A 274 -14.31 -0.12 8.08
C ASP A 274 -13.09 0.58 8.68
N SER A 275 -11.97 0.56 7.98
CA SER A 275 -10.68 1.09 8.45
C SER A 275 -10.40 2.53 7.98
N PHE A 276 -11.38 3.25 7.38
CA PHE A 276 -11.15 4.62 6.89
C PHE A 276 -10.71 5.58 8.00
N TYR A 277 -11.13 5.36 9.23
CA TYR A 277 -10.76 6.15 10.41
C TYR A 277 -9.23 6.28 10.60
N LEU A 278 -8.42 5.40 10.01
CA LEU A 278 -6.95 5.49 10.09
C LEU A 278 -6.40 6.74 9.40
N PHE A 279 -7.06 7.24 8.35
CA PHE A 279 -6.70 8.52 7.73
C PHE A 279 -7.09 9.71 8.63
N GLU A 280 -8.23 9.63 9.31
CA GLU A 280 -8.67 10.63 10.28
C GLU A 280 -7.75 10.64 11.51
N ARG A 281 -7.31 9.47 11.99
CA ARG A 281 -6.31 9.32 13.05
C ARG A 281 -4.99 9.99 12.65
N PHE A 282 -4.58 9.88 11.38
CA PHE A 282 -3.37 10.53 10.90
C PHE A 282 -3.49 12.05 10.89
N ALA A 283 -4.62 12.59 10.44
CA ALA A 283 -4.91 14.03 10.51
C ALA A 283 -4.94 14.53 11.97
N SER A 284 -5.58 13.79 12.87
CA SER A 284 -5.63 14.11 14.30
C SER A 284 -4.24 14.16 14.94
N ALA A 285 -3.38 13.19 14.62
CA ALA A 285 -2.00 13.17 15.15
C ALA A 285 -1.18 14.40 14.72
N MET A 286 -1.39 14.90 13.49
CA MET A 286 -0.77 16.15 13.02
C MET A 286 -1.31 17.37 13.77
N ALA A 287 -2.63 17.42 14.02
CA ALA A 287 -3.24 18.51 14.80
C ALA A 287 -2.75 18.53 16.24
N GLU A 288 -2.65 17.37 16.90
CA GLU A 288 -2.13 17.24 18.26
C GLU A 288 -0.67 17.73 18.36
N ARG A 289 0.17 17.33 17.41
CA ARG A 289 1.56 17.77 17.34
C ARG A 289 1.66 19.30 17.18
N ALA A 290 0.85 19.90 16.31
CA ALA A 290 0.85 21.34 16.11
C ALA A 290 0.52 22.10 17.39
N THR A 291 -0.42 21.59 18.19
CA THR A 291 -0.82 22.17 19.47
C THR A 291 0.31 22.09 20.52
N GLN A 292 1.01 20.94 20.58
CA GLN A 292 2.14 20.75 21.50
C GLN A 292 3.36 21.63 21.17
N SER A 293 3.56 21.94 19.88
CA SER A 293 4.67 22.81 19.45
C SER A 293 4.40 24.31 19.62
N ALA A 294 3.14 24.69 19.87
CA ALA A 294 2.72 26.08 20.06
C ALA A 294 2.65 26.52 21.54
N GLY A 295 2.75 25.57 22.48
CA GLY A 295 2.76 25.80 23.94
C GLY A 295 4.15 25.64 24.53
#